data_05d85c0a7bf17d03499f8d57c26291b3
#
_entry.id   05d85c0a7bf17d03499f8d57c26291b3
#
_cell.length_a   1.000
_cell.length_b   1.000
_cell.length_c   1.000
_cell.angle_alpha   90.00
_cell.angle_beta   90.00
_cell.angle_gamma   90.00
#
_symmetry.space_group_name_H-M   'P 1'
#
loop_
_entity.id
_entity.type
_entity.pdbx_description
1 polymer ?
#
loop_
_entity_poly.entity_id
_entity_poly.type
_entity_poly.pdbx_seq_one_letter_code
_entity_poly.pdbx_strand_id
1 'polypeptide(L)'
;MGKMDESLEVIRQKILTDITEGIMLIGFDGFIMYANRTASNILGIPEEEMIGNSFASLFFNDPVNDDFSQAVINSIYDRDRQHDTILNYTSGDKVMTLRMKTSFYIDGEERKGIIAVFSDISELLELRDSVKSMKKIQKLNEGLELRNKLLSETFGRFLSDEIVKQLLDTPDGLKLGGEKRTLTILMSDLRGFTTISERMDPADLIALLNHYLEEMTGAIQKYGGTIIEFIGDGILAIYGAPDHCEDHATKAVAAAIEMQKKMDDVNKWNEKRSYPILEMGIGINTGEVIVGNLGSEKRTKYGVAGAAVNMCGRIESYTVGGQILIPPVTKDAIKEELEVSRELTVYPKGIKGELLLSQITGMGKPYDLYIRHKSRDLVPLEKPIPICFYRLEGKHKIPGMFFGGIVSVADERAVLATDTELQVLDNIQIEAGGDLYCKVLDDRPDGYLLQFTAIPAGFEEWKAKMII
;
A
#
# COMPACT_ATOMS: atom_id res chain seq x y z
N MET A 1 -8.81 83.13 -15.71
CA MET A 1 -7.60 82.49 -16.15
C MET A 1 -6.64 82.10 -15.00
N GLY A 2 -6.34 83.00 -14.04
CA GLY A 2 -5.33 82.78 -13.00
C GLY A 2 -5.57 81.65 -11.99
N LYS A 3 -6.82 81.32 -11.58
CA LYS A 3 -7.10 80.26 -10.60
C LYS A 3 -7.00 78.87 -11.17
N MET A 4 -7.17 78.69 -12.46
CA MET A 4 -7.07 77.40 -13.14
C MET A 4 -5.60 77.05 -13.41
N ASP A 5 -4.76 78.04 -13.67
CA ASP A 5 -3.31 77.84 -13.83
C ASP A 5 -2.64 77.51 -12.47
N GLU A 6 -3.01 78.18 -11.36
CA GLU A 6 -2.51 77.77 -10.02
C GLU A 6 -2.91 76.36 -9.60
N SER A 7 -4.14 75.93 -9.89
CA SER A 7 -4.57 74.56 -9.60
C SER A 7 -3.83 73.50 -10.45
N LEU A 8 -3.53 73.83 -11.66
CA LEU A 8 -2.75 72.92 -12.55
C LEU A 8 -1.30 72.80 -12.10
N GLU A 9 -0.71 73.91 -11.60
CA GLU A 9 0.66 73.89 -11.10
C GLU A 9 0.77 73.09 -9.80
N VAL A 10 -0.19 73.20 -8.90
CA VAL A 10 -0.27 72.40 -7.66
C VAL A 10 -0.44 70.92 -7.99
N ILE A 11 -1.26 70.60 -8.96
CA ILE A 11 -1.45 69.18 -9.42
C ILE A 11 -0.17 68.61 -10.05
N ARG A 12 0.52 69.39 -10.90
CA ARG A 12 1.79 68.99 -11.50
C ARG A 12 2.86 68.74 -10.44
N GLN A 13 3.02 69.63 -9.47
CA GLN A 13 3.96 69.45 -8.37
C GLN A 13 3.62 68.22 -7.54
N LYS A 14 2.34 68.01 -7.25
CA LYS A 14 1.91 66.84 -6.46
C LYS A 14 2.15 65.54 -7.18
N ILE A 15 1.88 65.46 -8.51
CA ILE A 15 2.18 64.30 -9.32
C ILE A 15 3.69 63.98 -9.31
N LEU A 16 4.52 64.99 -9.49
CA LEU A 16 5.98 64.81 -9.51
C LEU A 16 6.56 64.43 -8.14
N THR A 17 5.88 64.83 -7.04
CA THR A 17 6.30 64.48 -5.68
C THR A 17 5.84 63.09 -5.23
N ASP A 18 4.64 62.69 -5.64
CA ASP A 18 4.03 61.41 -5.23
C ASP A 18 4.40 60.21 -6.15
N ILE A 19 5.10 60.47 -7.25
CA ILE A 19 5.55 59.45 -8.17
C ILE A 19 6.65 58.59 -7.55
N THR A 20 6.52 57.24 -7.68
CA THR A 20 7.46 56.28 -7.09
C THR A 20 8.73 56.09 -7.91
N GLU A 21 8.83 56.73 -9.04
CA GLU A 21 10.00 56.72 -9.91
C GLU A 21 10.85 57.95 -9.71
N GLY A 22 12.16 57.78 -9.67
CA GLY A 22 13.11 58.90 -9.71
C GLY A 22 13.09 59.57 -11.08
N ILE A 23 12.93 60.86 -11.13
CA ILE A 23 12.94 61.64 -12.39
C ILE A 23 14.06 62.69 -12.28
N MET A 24 14.93 62.71 -13.31
CA MET A 24 15.99 63.70 -13.44
C MET A 24 15.96 64.29 -14.88
N LEU A 25 15.98 65.61 -14.97
CA LEU A 25 16.13 66.32 -16.22
C LEU A 25 17.54 66.90 -16.33
N ILE A 26 18.25 66.52 -17.39
CA ILE A 26 19.65 66.91 -17.61
C ILE A 26 19.73 67.62 -18.98
N GLY A 27 20.25 68.83 -18.98
CA GLY A 27 20.53 69.57 -20.21
C GLY A 27 21.66 68.93 -21.06
N PHE A 28 21.71 69.21 -22.34
CA PHE A 28 22.82 68.78 -23.17
C PHE A 28 24.16 69.47 -22.82
N ASP A 29 24.12 70.52 -22.01
CA ASP A 29 25.26 71.17 -21.37
C ASP A 29 25.80 70.37 -20.14
N GLY A 30 25.09 69.26 -19.76
CA GLY A 30 25.45 68.37 -18.67
C GLY A 30 24.99 68.85 -17.30
N PHE A 31 24.22 69.95 -17.17
CA PHE A 31 23.70 70.40 -15.90
C PHE A 31 22.34 69.75 -15.59
N ILE A 32 22.12 69.40 -14.31
CA ILE A 32 20.86 68.88 -13.82
C ILE A 32 19.89 70.02 -13.60
N MET A 33 18.84 70.09 -14.40
CA MET A 33 17.83 71.14 -14.37
C MET A 33 16.71 70.86 -13.37
N TYR A 34 16.44 69.55 -13.14
CA TYR A 34 15.39 69.09 -12.21
C TYR A 34 15.71 67.69 -11.69
N ALA A 35 15.39 67.44 -10.46
CA ALA A 35 15.30 66.11 -9.85
C ALA A 35 14.13 66.12 -8.86
N ASN A 36 13.36 65.02 -8.84
CA ASN A 36 12.29 64.87 -7.86
C ASN A 36 12.80 64.22 -6.58
N ARG A 37 11.98 64.26 -5.54
CA ARG A 37 12.30 63.69 -4.21
C ARG A 37 12.63 62.19 -4.27
N THR A 38 11.95 61.44 -5.14
CA THR A 38 12.22 60.00 -5.33
C THR A 38 13.62 59.78 -5.94
N ALA A 39 14.05 60.63 -6.87
CA ALA A 39 15.41 60.59 -7.39
C ALA A 39 16.44 60.85 -6.29
N SER A 40 16.20 61.81 -5.45
CA SER A 40 17.03 62.10 -4.28
C SER A 40 17.14 60.92 -3.32
N ASN A 41 16.01 60.26 -3.03
CA ASN A 41 15.98 59.12 -2.13
C ASN A 41 16.71 57.87 -2.74
N ILE A 42 16.54 57.62 -4.02
CA ILE A 42 17.19 56.47 -4.72
C ILE A 42 18.69 56.73 -4.83
N LEU A 43 19.08 57.91 -5.28
CA LEU A 43 20.49 58.24 -5.51
C LEU A 43 21.26 58.58 -4.22
N GLY A 44 20.55 58.88 -3.11
CA GLY A 44 21.16 59.23 -1.86
C GLY A 44 21.80 60.62 -1.88
N ILE A 45 21.43 61.50 -2.83
CA ILE A 45 21.94 62.87 -2.99
C ILE A 45 20.77 63.83 -2.82
N PRO A 46 20.86 64.83 -1.95
CA PRO A 46 19.83 65.86 -1.75
C PRO A 46 19.48 66.59 -3.07
N GLU A 47 18.19 66.92 -3.28
CA GLU A 47 17.74 67.64 -4.48
C GLU A 47 18.51 68.97 -4.67
N GLU A 48 18.79 69.68 -3.57
CA GLU A 48 19.49 70.96 -3.56
C GLU A 48 20.95 70.81 -4.04
N GLU A 49 21.56 69.64 -3.85
CA GLU A 49 22.91 69.34 -4.32
C GLU A 49 22.92 68.83 -5.79
N MET A 50 21.80 68.35 -6.25
CA MET A 50 21.68 67.90 -7.65
C MET A 50 21.36 69.06 -8.60
N ILE A 51 20.34 69.87 -8.26
CA ILE A 51 19.80 70.89 -9.18
C ILE A 51 20.83 72.00 -9.35
N GLY A 52 21.12 72.36 -10.61
CA GLY A 52 22.07 73.38 -10.97
C GLY A 52 23.55 72.94 -10.96
N ASN A 53 23.84 71.71 -10.55
CA ASN A 53 25.20 71.14 -10.62
C ASN A 53 25.38 70.27 -11.85
N SER A 54 26.65 70.12 -12.28
CA SER A 54 26.99 69.25 -13.40
C SER A 54 26.84 67.79 -12.99
N PHE A 55 26.15 66.97 -13.82
CA PHE A 55 26.02 65.52 -13.63
C PHE A 55 27.40 64.85 -13.46
N ALA A 56 28.37 65.31 -14.27
CA ALA A 56 29.74 64.78 -14.22
C ALA A 56 30.41 65.03 -12.87
N SER A 57 30.19 66.19 -12.23
CA SER A 57 30.78 66.53 -10.93
C SER A 57 30.25 65.68 -9.81
N LEU A 58 29.01 65.18 -9.89
CA LEU A 58 28.34 64.41 -8.87
C LEU A 58 28.59 62.89 -9.01
N PHE A 59 28.70 62.41 -10.24
CA PHE A 59 28.69 60.97 -10.49
C PHE A 59 29.97 60.38 -11.05
N PHE A 60 30.89 61.16 -11.68
CA PHE A 60 32.08 60.62 -12.33
C PHE A 60 33.19 60.23 -11.34
N ASN A 61 33.13 60.65 -10.13
CA ASN A 61 34.11 60.31 -9.10
C ASN A 61 33.68 59.06 -8.28
N ASP A 62 32.59 58.42 -8.69
CA ASP A 62 32.09 57.21 -8.02
C ASP A 62 32.21 55.96 -8.90
N PRO A 63 33.34 55.24 -8.81
CA PRO A 63 33.58 54.05 -9.66
C PRO A 63 32.60 52.92 -9.39
N VAL A 64 31.93 52.90 -8.25
CA VAL A 64 30.96 51.87 -7.88
C VAL A 64 29.67 52.00 -8.70
N ASN A 65 29.33 53.23 -9.11
CA ASN A 65 28.13 53.55 -9.89
C ASN A 65 28.45 53.93 -11.34
N ASP A 66 29.57 53.48 -11.87
CA ASP A 66 30.02 53.81 -13.24
C ASP A 66 28.99 53.41 -14.30
N ASP A 67 28.32 52.24 -14.16
CA ASP A 67 27.27 51.78 -15.04
C ASP A 67 26.09 52.79 -15.14
N PHE A 68 25.70 53.40 -14.01
CA PHE A 68 24.66 54.41 -13.99
C PHE A 68 25.13 55.69 -14.71
N SER A 69 26.32 56.11 -14.39
CA SER A 69 26.94 57.30 -14.98
C SER A 69 27.07 57.13 -16.51
N GLN A 70 27.56 55.99 -16.96
CA GLN A 70 27.74 55.70 -18.37
C GLN A 70 26.39 55.61 -19.11
N ALA A 71 25.36 55.02 -18.50
CA ALA A 71 24.03 54.95 -19.11
C ALA A 71 23.38 56.33 -19.32
N VAL A 72 23.56 57.24 -18.38
CA VAL A 72 23.12 58.65 -18.53
C VAL A 72 23.93 59.38 -19.61
N ILE A 73 25.25 59.25 -19.60
CA ILE A 73 26.15 59.83 -20.60
C ILE A 73 25.79 59.34 -22.01
N ASN A 74 25.65 58.04 -22.19
CA ASN A 74 25.28 57.48 -23.46
C ASN A 74 23.96 58.06 -23.99
N SER A 75 23.00 58.35 -23.09
CA SER A 75 21.73 58.98 -23.45
C SER A 75 21.86 60.45 -23.81
N ILE A 76 22.84 61.17 -23.23
CA ILE A 76 23.12 62.56 -23.61
C ILE A 76 23.79 62.69 -24.98
N TYR A 77 24.73 61.76 -25.28
CA TYR A 77 25.49 61.78 -26.55
C TYR A 77 24.74 61.12 -27.72
N ASP A 78 23.96 60.05 -27.46
CA ASP A 78 23.14 59.41 -28.48
C ASP A 78 21.78 60.12 -28.60
N ARG A 79 21.76 61.16 -29.38
CA ARG A 79 20.58 62.03 -29.53
C ARG A 79 19.48 61.43 -30.40
N ASP A 80 19.67 60.23 -30.92
CA ASP A 80 18.72 59.59 -31.87
C ASP A 80 17.89 58.51 -31.19
N ARG A 81 18.28 57.99 -30.04
CA ARG A 81 17.62 56.85 -29.38
C ARG A 81 17.24 57.12 -27.96
N GLN A 82 16.13 56.53 -27.54
CA GLN A 82 15.76 56.34 -26.13
C GLN A 82 16.40 55.09 -25.60
N HIS A 83 16.90 55.12 -24.40
CA HIS A 83 17.53 53.97 -23.75
C HIS A 83 16.61 53.42 -22.64
N ASP A 84 16.51 52.08 -22.58
CA ASP A 84 15.86 51.33 -21.48
C ASP A 84 16.88 50.31 -21.01
N THR A 85 17.44 50.46 -19.85
CA THR A 85 18.51 49.62 -19.31
C THR A 85 18.26 49.28 -17.86
N ILE A 86 18.79 48.13 -17.47
CA ILE A 86 18.81 47.68 -16.08
C ILE A 86 20.26 47.65 -15.64
N LEU A 87 20.53 48.29 -14.50
CA LEU A 87 21.87 48.42 -13.96
C LEU A 87 21.84 48.38 -12.42
N ASN A 88 22.99 48.12 -11.82
CA ASN A 88 23.14 48.19 -10.39
C ASN A 88 23.54 49.59 -9.98
N TYR A 89 23.01 50.05 -8.84
CA TYR A 89 23.36 51.31 -8.22
C TYR A 89 23.54 51.10 -6.71
N THR A 90 24.56 51.70 -6.15
CA THR A 90 24.89 51.62 -4.73
C THR A 90 24.69 53.01 -4.09
N SER A 91 23.80 53.11 -3.12
CA SER A 91 23.60 54.28 -2.29
C SER A 91 23.97 54.00 -0.85
N GLY A 92 25.11 54.51 -0.39
CA GLY A 92 25.67 54.13 0.88
C GLY A 92 25.97 52.61 0.95
N ASP A 93 25.38 51.90 1.93
CA ASP A 93 25.52 50.45 2.07
C ASP A 93 24.46 49.64 1.29
N LYS A 94 23.51 50.30 0.61
CA LYS A 94 22.42 49.65 -0.10
C LYS A 94 22.73 49.53 -1.58
N VAL A 95 22.82 48.26 -2.05
CA VAL A 95 22.89 47.94 -3.47
C VAL A 95 21.47 47.74 -4.01
N MET A 96 21.12 48.42 -5.06
CA MET A 96 19.81 48.40 -5.73
C MET A 96 19.96 48.06 -7.20
N THR A 97 18.98 47.36 -7.76
CA THR A 97 18.87 47.19 -9.20
C THR A 97 17.88 48.21 -9.75
N LEU A 98 18.40 49.14 -10.52
CA LEU A 98 17.59 50.19 -11.13
C LEU A 98 17.23 49.84 -12.57
N ARG A 99 15.98 50.07 -12.92
CA ARG A 99 15.57 50.18 -14.34
C ARG A 99 15.54 51.64 -14.70
N MET A 100 16.35 52.03 -15.67
CA MET A 100 16.43 53.41 -16.13
C MET A 100 15.93 53.52 -17.58
N LYS A 101 15.03 54.49 -17.80
CA LYS A 101 14.56 54.89 -19.12
C LYS A 101 14.91 56.31 -19.39
N THR A 102 15.37 56.64 -20.60
CA THR A 102 15.64 58.00 -20.98
C THR A 102 14.76 58.42 -22.15
N SER A 103 14.33 59.68 -22.15
CA SER A 103 13.60 60.31 -23.22
C SER A 103 14.12 61.72 -23.42
N PHE A 104 13.80 62.36 -24.55
CA PHE A 104 14.26 63.70 -24.82
C PHE A 104 13.35 64.75 -24.16
N TYR A 105 13.99 65.74 -23.56
CA TYR A 105 13.32 66.99 -23.17
C TYR A 105 13.28 67.92 -24.40
N ILE A 106 12.08 68.31 -24.83
CA ILE A 106 11.82 69.13 -25.97
C ILE A 106 11.18 70.44 -25.50
N ASP A 107 11.73 71.57 -25.92
CA ASP A 107 11.18 72.91 -25.69
C ASP A 107 10.98 73.60 -27.03
N GLY A 108 9.70 73.79 -27.44
CA GLY A 108 9.34 74.15 -28.81
C GLY A 108 9.65 73.04 -29.81
N GLU A 109 10.52 73.35 -30.81
CA GLU A 109 10.97 72.38 -31.80
C GLU A 109 12.39 71.84 -31.51
N GLU A 110 13.04 72.32 -30.45
CA GLU A 110 14.41 71.97 -30.11
C GLU A 110 14.50 70.94 -28.97
N ARG A 111 15.36 69.96 -29.15
CA ARG A 111 15.76 69.04 -28.06
C ARG A 111 16.81 69.74 -27.20
N LYS A 112 16.52 69.97 -25.91
CA LYS A 112 17.39 70.71 -24.98
C LYS A 112 18.09 69.81 -23.94
N GLY A 113 17.69 68.55 -23.84
CA GLY A 113 18.25 67.66 -22.87
C GLY A 113 17.57 66.28 -22.86
N ILE A 114 17.79 65.55 -21.79
CA ILE A 114 17.19 64.22 -21.55
C ILE A 114 16.40 64.24 -20.23
N ILE A 115 15.34 63.44 -20.20
CA ILE A 115 14.64 63.04 -18.99
C ILE A 115 15.05 61.62 -18.69
N ALA A 116 15.73 61.37 -17.57
CA ALA A 116 16.00 60.06 -17.05
C ALA A 116 14.95 59.73 -15.98
N VAL A 117 14.25 58.60 -16.21
CA VAL A 117 13.29 58.04 -15.26
C VAL A 117 13.86 56.71 -14.78
N PHE A 118 13.98 56.53 -13.48
CA PHE A 118 14.54 55.29 -12.93
C PHE A 118 13.76 54.81 -11.70
N SER A 119 13.65 53.49 -11.57
CA SER A 119 12.93 52.86 -10.46
C SER A 119 13.77 51.73 -9.87
N ASP A 120 13.73 51.59 -8.54
CA ASP A 120 14.28 50.44 -7.84
C ASP A 120 13.39 49.22 -8.09
N ILE A 121 13.92 48.23 -8.81
CA ILE A 121 13.22 47.01 -9.13
C ILE A 121 13.76 45.81 -8.36
N SER A 122 14.59 45.99 -7.34
CA SER A 122 15.23 44.94 -6.55
C SER A 122 14.21 43.97 -5.95
N GLU A 123 13.21 44.50 -5.24
CA GLU A 123 12.14 43.68 -4.62
C GLU A 123 11.33 42.92 -5.67
N LEU A 124 11.05 43.54 -6.82
CA LEU A 124 10.31 42.89 -7.90
C LEU A 124 11.08 41.71 -8.48
N LEU A 125 12.40 41.83 -8.62
CA LEU A 125 13.26 40.75 -9.10
C LEU A 125 13.35 39.60 -8.07
N GLU A 126 13.51 39.92 -6.78
CA GLU A 126 13.51 38.95 -5.70
C GLU A 126 12.19 38.16 -5.63
N LEU A 127 11.05 38.87 -5.69
CA LEU A 127 9.73 38.25 -5.74
C LEU A 127 9.58 37.32 -6.97
N ARG A 128 10.04 37.79 -8.15
CA ARG A 128 9.98 36.99 -9.37
C ARG A 128 10.80 35.69 -9.27
N ASP A 129 11.97 35.77 -8.70
CA ASP A 129 12.84 34.58 -8.55
C ASP A 129 12.31 33.64 -7.46
N SER A 130 11.73 34.17 -6.39
CA SER A 130 11.03 33.39 -5.37
C SER A 130 9.83 32.66 -5.97
N VAL A 131 9.01 33.31 -6.78
CA VAL A 131 7.88 32.68 -7.48
C VAL A 131 8.34 31.57 -8.44
N LYS A 132 9.44 31.81 -9.18
CA LYS A 132 10.01 30.77 -10.04
C LYS A 132 10.49 29.56 -9.25
N SER A 133 11.16 29.79 -8.11
CA SER A 133 11.65 28.74 -7.24
C SER A 133 10.49 27.95 -6.62
N MET A 134 9.44 28.62 -6.13
CA MET A 134 8.23 27.99 -5.63
C MET A 134 7.55 27.09 -6.68
N LYS A 135 7.39 27.58 -7.91
CA LYS A 135 6.83 26.78 -9.01
C LYS A 135 7.68 25.56 -9.34
N LYS A 136 9.00 25.66 -9.23
CA LYS A 136 9.92 24.53 -9.44
C LYS A 136 9.77 23.49 -8.33
N ILE A 137 9.71 23.92 -7.08
CA ILE A 137 9.50 23.07 -5.90
C ILE A 137 8.14 22.35 -6.01
N GLN A 138 7.09 23.08 -6.36
CA GLN A 138 5.75 22.48 -6.53
C GLN A 138 5.74 21.37 -7.58
N LYS A 139 6.33 21.61 -8.77
CA LYS A 139 6.44 20.59 -9.81
C LYS A 139 7.25 19.36 -9.39
N LEU A 140 8.30 19.57 -8.60
CA LEU A 140 9.10 18.46 -8.06
C LEU A 140 8.28 17.64 -7.05
N ASN A 141 7.53 18.30 -6.16
CA ASN A 141 6.67 17.61 -5.20
C ASN A 141 5.56 16.82 -5.90
N GLU A 142 4.86 17.40 -6.86
CA GLU A 142 3.86 16.69 -7.67
C GLU A 142 4.46 15.45 -8.37
N GLY A 143 5.69 15.56 -8.90
CA GLY A 143 6.40 14.44 -9.49
C GLY A 143 6.80 13.35 -8.49
N LEU A 144 7.20 13.73 -7.28
CA LEU A 144 7.54 12.80 -6.20
C LEU A 144 6.28 12.07 -5.68
N GLU A 145 5.17 12.79 -5.48
CA GLU A 145 3.89 12.20 -5.06
C GLU A 145 3.40 11.17 -6.08
N LEU A 146 3.43 11.52 -7.36
CA LEU A 146 3.06 10.59 -8.44
C LEU A 146 3.96 9.35 -8.44
N ARG A 147 5.27 9.53 -8.29
CA ARG A 147 6.22 8.42 -8.24
C ARG A 147 5.99 7.52 -7.02
N ASN A 148 5.76 8.11 -5.84
CA ASN A 148 5.46 7.36 -4.62
C ASN A 148 4.15 6.57 -4.78
N LYS A 149 3.12 7.20 -5.35
CA LYS A 149 1.85 6.52 -5.64
C LYS A 149 2.05 5.32 -6.59
N LEU A 150 2.78 5.49 -7.69
CA LEU A 150 3.07 4.40 -8.63
C LEU A 150 3.89 3.28 -7.98
N LEU A 151 4.85 3.61 -7.12
CA LEU A 151 5.62 2.61 -6.36
C LEU A 151 4.69 1.84 -5.42
N SER A 152 3.86 2.52 -4.63
CA SER A 152 2.91 1.87 -3.72
C SER A 152 1.91 0.99 -4.48
N GLU A 153 1.33 1.45 -5.57
CA GLU A 153 0.42 0.65 -6.40
C GLU A 153 1.11 -0.56 -7.04
N THR A 154 2.38 -0.42 -7.44
CA THR A 154 3.14 -1.52 -8.04
C THR A 154 3.52 -2.56 -6.98
N PHE A 155 4.07 -2.12 -5.86
CA PHE A 155 4.47 -3.03 -4.79
C PHE A 155 3.27 -3.60 -4.03
N GLY A 156 2.16 -2.88 -3.88
CA GLY A 156 0.94 -3.37 -3.25
C GLY A 156 0.28 -4.57 -3.94
N ARG A 157 0.67 -4.86 -5.21
CA ARG A 157 0.28 -6.10 -5.87
C ARG A 157 1.11 -7.33 -5.46
N PHE A 158 2.29 -7.12 -4.89
CA PHE A 158 3.22 -8.19 -4.51
C PHE A 158 3.41 -8.30 -2.99
N LEU A 159 3.12 -7.21 -2.27
CA LEU A 159 3.25 -7.10 -0.82
C LEU A 159 1.98 -6.45 -0.27
N SER A 160 1.62 -6.74 0.98
CA SER A 160 0.51 -6.02 1.62
C SER A 160 0.85 -4.54 1.81
N ASP A 161 -0.18 -3.69 1.82
CA ASP A 161 0.00 -2.22 1.94
C ASP A 161 0.75 -1.83 3.22
N GLU A 162 0.55 -2.58 4.32
CA GLU A 162 1.23 -2.36 5.60
C GLU A 162 2.75 -2.62 5.47
N ILE A 163 3.13 -3.69 4.76
CA ILE A 163 4.54 -4.00 4.49
C ILE A 163 5.16 -2.95 3.59
N VAL A 164 4.47 -2.53 2.52
CA VAL A 164 4.93 -1.46 1.61
C VAL A 164 5.17 -0.17 2.40
N LYS A 165 4.23 0.21 3.26
CA LYS A 165 4.35 1.38 4.11
C LYS A 165 5.56 1.28 5.05
N GLN A 166 5.72 0.16 5.74
CA GLN A 166 6.89 -0.07 6.61
C GLN A 166 8.21 0.03 5.85
N LEU A 167 8.29 -0.52 4.64
CA LEU A 167 9.50 -0.49 3.82
C LEU A 167 9.84 0.91 3.27
N LEU A 168 8.83 1.72 2.94
CA LEU A 168 9.01 3.04 2.35
C LEU A 168 9.16 4.16 3.39
N ASP A 169 8.47 4.07 4.52
CA ASP A 169 8.42 5.13 5.53
C ASP A 169 9.54 5.00 6.58
N THR A 170 10.24 3.85 6.64
CA THR A 170 11.31 3.62 7.61
C THR A 170 12.68 3.72 6.93
N PRO A 171 13.63 4.57 7.41
CA PRO A 171 14.96 4.71 6.82
C PRO A 171 15.74 3.39 6.70
N ASP A 172 15.54 2.48 7.67
CA ASP A 172 16.12 1.14 7.72
C ASP A 172 15.14 0.04 7.27
N GLY A 173 14.05 0.38 6.58
CA GLY A 173 12.96 -0.53 6.25
C GLY A 173 13.38 -1.78 5.45
N LEU A 174 14.48 -1.72 4.71
CA LEU A 174 15.05 -2.84 3.95
C LEU A 174 16.18 -3.59 4.69
N LYS A 175 16.56 -3.16 5.89
CA LYS A 175 17.63 -3.81 6.65
C LYS A 175 17.23 -5.23 7.03
N LEU A 176 18.17 -6.16 6.79
CA LEU A 176 18.00 -7.55 7.21
C LEU A 176 17.88 -7.65 8.72
N GLY A 177 16.95 -8.46 9.17
CA GLY A 177 16.72 -8.72 10.59
C GLY A 177 15.24 -8.88 10.87
N GLY A 178 14.92 -9.19 12.11
CA GLY A 178 13.57 -9.32 12.60
C GLY A 178 13.52 -9.10 14.09
N GLU A 179 12.34 -8.87 14.59
CA GLU A 179 12.08 -8.74 16.00
C GLU A 179 11.36 -9.97 16.54
N LYS A 180 11.59 -10.23 17.81
CA LYS A 180 10.91 -11.29 18.55
C LYS A 180 9.54 -10.77 19.00
N ARG A 181 8.47 -11.39 18.51
CA ARG A 181 7.10 -10.95 18.78
C ARG A 181 6.18 -12.14 18.98
N THR A 182 5.24 -12.03 19.91
CA THR A 182 4.12 -12.96 20.03
C THR A 182 3.01 -12.50 19.09
N LEU A 183 2.60 -13.37 18.15
CA LEU A 183 1.55 -13.09 17.19
C LEU A 183 0.76 -14.36 16.88
N THR A 184 -0.31 -14.23 16.09
CA THR A 184 -1.11 -15.37 15.65
C THR A 184 -0.87 -15.64 14.17
N ILE A 185 -0.60 -16.89 13.86
CA ILE A 185 -0.36 -17.42 12.52
C ILE A 185 -1.63 -18.15 12.08
N LEU A 186 -2.05 -17.92 10.84
CA LEU A 186 -3.11 -18.65 10.16
C LEU A 186 -2.51 -19.33 8.93
N MET A 187 -2.75 -20.64 8.80
CA MET A 187 -2.47 -21.39 7.58
C MET A 187 -3.74 -22.04 7.08
N SER A 188 -3.98 -21.94 5.79
CA SER A 188 -5.07 -22.62 5.10
C SER A 188 -4.58 -23.36 3.88
N ASP A 189 -5.30 -24.40 3.49
CA ASP A 189 -4.98 -25.23 2.32
C ASP A 189 -6.26 -25.85 1.74
N LEU A 190 -6.33 -26.00 0.41
CA LEU A 190 -7.46 -26.62 -0.25
C LEU A 190 -7.35 -28.16 -0.24
N ARG A 191 -8.42 -28.80 0.09
CA ARG A 191 -8.46 -30.27 0.13
C ARG A 191 -8.54 -30.85 -1.28
N GLY A 192 -7.65 -31.81 -1.57
CA GLY A 192 -7.63 -32.50 -2.86
C GLY A 192 -7.19 -31.65 -4.06
N PHE A 193 -6.67 -30.44 -3.85
CA PHE A 193 -6.30 -29.51 -4.94
C PHE A 193 -5.26 -30.10 -5.91
N THR A 194 -4.31 -30.92 -5.43
CA THR A 194 -3.35 -31.62 -6.30
C THR A 194 -4.05 -32.42 -7.36
N THR A 195 -5.10 -33.18 -7.01
CA THR A 195 -5.88 -33.98 -7.95
C THR A 195 -6.70 -33.12 -8.92
N ILE A 196 -7.22 -31.99 -8.44
CA ILE A 196 -7.94 -30.99 -9.26
C ILE A 196 -6.98 -30.39 -10.28
N SER A 197 -5.80 -29.97 -9.86
CA SER A 197 -4.79 -29.33 -10.70
C SER A 197 -4.25 -30.23 -11.82
N GLU A 198 -4.20 -31.52 -11.60
CA GLU A 198 -3.78 -32.52 -12.62
C GLU A 198 -4.83 -32.75 -13.71
N ARG A 199 -6.09 -32.41 -13.45
CA ARG A 199 -7.23 -32.75 -14.34
C ARG A 199 -7.84 -31.53 -15.06
N MET A 200 -7.66 -30.34 -14.53
CA MET A 200 -8.20 -29.10 -15.10
C MET A 200 -7.31 -28.55 -16.22
N ASP A 201 -7.94 -27.86 -17.16
CA ASP A 201 -7.19 -27.03 -18.10
C ASP A 201 -6.40 -25.96 -17.33
N PRO A 202 -5.14 -25.68 -17.66
CA PRO A 202 -4.31 -24.73 -16.93
C PRO A 202 -4.90 -23.30 -16.84
N ALA A 203 -5.61 -22.84 -17.88
CA ALA A 203 -6.22 -21.52 -17.86
C ALA A 203 -7.42 -21.46 -16.90
N ASP A 204 -8.24 -22.51 -16.88
CA ASP A 204 -9.36 -22.64 -15.96
C ASP A 204 -8.89 -22.80 -14.52
N LEU A 205 -7.82 -23.56 -14.30
CA LEU A 205 -7.20 -23.73 -12.98
C LEU A 205 -6.71 -22.40 -12.42
N ILE A 206 -6.05 -21.58 -13.22
CA ILE A 206 -5.59 -20.23 -12.80
C ILE A 206 -6.79 -19.33 -12.52
N ALA A 207 -7.84 -19.36 -13.33
CA ALA A 207 -9.05 -18.57 -13.10
C ALA A 207 -9.74 -18.95 -11.78
N LEU A 208 -9.86 -20.25 -11.50
CA LEU A 208 -10.40 -20.78 -10.24
C LEU A 208 -9.55 -20.36 -9.05
N LEU A 209 -8.22 -20.54 -9.13
CA LEU A 209 -7.31 -20.22 -8.04
C LEU A 209 -7.29 -18.73 -7.75
N ASN A 210 -7.24 -17.88 -8.78
CA ASN A 210 -7.25 -16.43 -8.60
C ASN A 210 -8.54 -15.93 -7.92
N HIS A 211 -9.71 -16.47 -8.32
CA HIS A 211 -10.97 -16.10 -7.69
C HIS A 211 -11.03 -16.53 -6.21
N TYR A 212 -10.58 -17.75 -5.91
CA TYR A 212 -10.46 -18.23 -4.53
C TYR A 212 -9.52 -17.34 -3.71
N LEU A 213 -8.32 -17.06 -4.19
CA LEU A 213 -7.33 -16.24 -3.48
C LEU A 213 -7.83 -14.81 -3.26
N GLU A 214 -8.56 -14.23 -4.20
CA GLU A 214 -9.14 -12.89 -4.07
C GLU A 214 -10.17 -12.83 -2.92
N GLU A 215 -11.11 -13.79 -2.87
CA GLU A 215 -12.11 -13.85 -1.81
C GLU A 215 -11.47 -14.09 -0.42
N MET A 216 -10.46 -14.96 -0.35
CA MET A 216 -9.73 -15.24 0.88
C MET A 216 -8.89 -14.03 1.34
N THR A 217 -8.23 -13.35 0.41
CA THR A 217 -7.47 -12.13 0.69
C THR A 217 -8.37 -11.06 1.29
N GLY A 218 -9.56 -10.85 0.70
CA GLY A 218 -10.54 -9.90 1.23
C GLY A 218 -10.98 -10.23 2.66
N ALA A 219 -11.20 -11.51 2.96
CA ALA A 219 -11.55 -11.95 4.31
C ALA A 219 -10.41 -11.72 5.32
N ILE A 220 -9.16 -12.04 4.96
CA ILE A 220 -7.99 -11.85 5.81
C ILE A 220 -7.75 -10.36 6.11
N GLN A 221 -7.76 -9.52 5.07
CA GLN A 221 -7.51 -8.08 5.19
C GLN A 221 -8.62 -7.36 5.98
N LYS A 222 -9.88 -7.77 5.83
CA LYS A 222 -11.01 -7.23 6.60
C LYS A 222 -10.77 -7.25 8.12
N TYR A 223 -10.04 -8.23 8.61
CA TYR A 223 -9.68 -8.36 10.03
C TYR A 223 -8.23 -7.98 10.34
N GLY A 224 -7.56 -7.26 9.44
CA GLY A 224 -6.21 -6.75 9.66
C GLY A 224 -5.12 -7.83 9.67
N GLY A 225 -5.33 -8.90 8.92
CA GLY A 225 -4.32 -9.94 8.70
C GLY A 225 -3.36 -9.54 7.58
N THR A 226 -2.08 -9.84 7.77
CA THR A 226 -1.02 -9.64 6.79
C THR A 226 -0.69 -10.95 6.09
N ILE A 227 -0.90 -11.02 4.78
CA ILE A 227 -0.55 -12.20 3.99
C ILE A 227 0.96 -12.19 3.75
N ILE A 228 1.62 -13.26 4.17
CA ILE A 228 3.07 -13.43 4.02
C ILE A 228 3.41 -14.11 2.70
N GLU A 229 2.64 -15.13 2.33
CA GLU A 229 2.93 -15.94 1.15
C GLU A 229 1.71 -16.77 0.74
N PHE A 230 1.55 -16.98 -0.57
CA PHE A 230 0.73 -18.02 -1.14
C PHE A 230 1.62 -19.22 -1.43
N ILE A 231 1.30 -20.37 -0.84
CA ILE A 231 2.08 -21.62 -0.97
C ILE A 231 1.26 -22.59 -1.82
N GLY A 232 1.35 -22.43 -3.15
CA GLY A 232 0.44 -23.12 -4.05
C GLY A 232 -1.00 -22.61 -3.88
N ASP A 233 -1.88 -23.49 -3.41
CA ASP A 233 -3.26 -23.19 -3.01
C ASP A 233 -3.40 -22.78 -1.54
N GLY A 234 -2.34 -22.94 -0.77
CA GLY A 234 -2.31 -22.58 0.65
C GLY A 234 -1.99 -21.08 0.88
N ILE A 235 -2.46 -20.57 2.01
CA ILE A 235 -2.23 -19.20 2.42
C ILE A 235 -1.56 -19.19 3.79
N LEU A 236 -0.46 -18.46 3.91
CA LEU A 236 0.18 -18.12 5.17
C LEU A 236 -0.11 -16.65 5.49
N ALA A 237 -0.86 -16.41 6.56
CA ALA A 237 -1.15 -15.06 7.06
C ALA A 237 -0.78 -14.94 8.54
N ILE A 238 -0.49 -13.71 8.98
CA ILE A 238 -0.18 -13.40 10.37
C ILE A 238 -1.04 -12.23 10.87
N TYR A 239 -1.26 -12.18 12.18
CA TYR A 239 -1.98 -11.12 12.88
C TYR A 239 -1.13 -10.62 14.04
N GLY A 240 -0.95 -9.29 14.16
CA GLY A 240 -0.11 -8.64 15.16
C GLY A 240 1.24 -8.14 14.63
N ALA A 241 1.45 -8.20 13.31
CA ALA A 241 2.57 -7.60 12.60
C ALA A 241 2.18 -7.30 11.13
N PRO A 242 2.76 -6.28 10.48
CA PRO A 242 3.79 -5.36 11.00
C PRO A 242 3.25 -4.47 12.11
N ASP A 243 1.99 -4.04 12.03
CA ASP A 243 1.34 -3.22 13.05
C ASP A 243 1.03 -4.05 14.30
N HIS A 244 1.26 -3.45 15.47
CA HIS A 244 0.93 -4.10 16.73
C HIS A 244 -0.58 -4.18 16.92
N CYS A 245 -1.07 -5.36 17.35
CA CYS A 245 -2.47 -5.62 17.55
C CYS A 245 -2.64 -6.54 18.77
N GLU A 246 -3.29 -6.08 19.84
CA GLU A 246 -3.47 -6.88 21.06
C GLU A 246 -4.47 -8.03 20.89
N ASP A 247 -5.48 -7.84 20.03
CA ASP A 247 -6.54 -8.81 19.75
C ASP A 247 -6.25 -9.69 18.52
N HIS A 248 -4.94 -9.93 18.25
CA HIS A 248 -4.49 -10.67 17.07
C HIS A 248 -5.08 -12.08 16.98
N ALA A 249 -5.26 -12.79 18.09
CA ALA A 249 -5.86 -14.14 18.10
C ALA A 249 -7.35 -14.12 17.75
N THR A 250 -8.10 -13.18 18.34
CA THR A 250 -9.52 -12.97 18.04
C THR A 250 -9.74 -12.65 16.56
N LYS A 251 -8.95 -11.73 16.01
CA LYS A 251 -9.03 -11.33 14.61
C LYS A 251 -8.68 -12.47 13.65
N ALA A 252 -7.69 -13.28 14.00
CA ALA A 252 -7.33 -14.46 13.21
C ALA A 252 -8.46 -15.47 13.12
N VAL A 253 -9.13 -15.76 14.24
CA VAL A 253 -10.27 -16.68 14.25
C VAL A 253 -11.49 -16.08 13.55
N ALA A 254 -11.78 -14.79 13.74
CA ALA A 254 -12.86 -14.11 13.02
C ALA A 254 -12.64 -14.15 11.49
N ALA A 255 -11.41 -13.91 11.04
CA ALA A 255 -11.06 -14.03 9.64
C ALA A 255 -11.23 -15.47 9.12
N ALA A 256 -10.79 -16.47 9.88
CA ALA A 256 -10.95 -17.87 9.50
C ALA A 256 -12.43 -18.29 9.34
N ILE A 257 -13.30 -17.81 10.24
CA ILE A 257 -14.75 -18.04 10.12
C ILE A 257 -15.30 -17.35 8.87
N GLU A 258 -14.90 -16.12 8.61
CA GLU A 258 -15.30 -15.41 7.38
C GLU A 258 -14.78 -16.08 6.12
N MET A 259 -13.53 -16.57 6.11
CA MET A 259 -12.96 -17.34 4.99
C MET A 259 -13.82 -18.59 4.69
N GLN A 260 -14.19 -19.37 5.72
CA GLN A 260 -15.06 -20.53 5.53
C GLN A 260 -16.45 -20.16 5.01
N LYS A 261 -17.02 -19.04 5.43
CA LYS A 261 -18.29 -18.53 4.90
C LYS A 261 -18.19 -18.11 3.44
N LYS A 262 -17.07 -17.50 3.06
CA LYS A 262 -16.79 -17.09 1.68
C LYS A 262 -16.59 -18.27 0.71
N MET A 263 -16.24 -19.45 1.22
CA MET A 263 -16.18 -20.66 0.39
C MET A 263 -17.53 -21.00 -0.27
N ASP A 264 -18.67 -20.62 0.34
CA ASP A 264 -19.98 -20.77 -0.29
C ASP A 264 -20.10 -19.91 -1.56
N ASP A 265 -19.55 -18.68 -1.54
CA ASP A 265 -19.60 -17.78 -2.70
C ASP A 265 -18.62 -18.23 -3.77
N VAL A 266 -17.42 -18.69 -3.38
CA VAL A 266 -16.43 -19.30 -4.28
C VAL A 266 -17.06 -20.50 -4.99
N ASN A 267 -17.71 -21.40 -4.26
CA ASN A 267 -18.29 -22.60 -4.82
C ASN A 267 -19.51 -22.31 -5.73
N LYS A 268 -20.34 -21.33 -5.42
CA LYS A 268 -21.40 -20.85 -6.35
C LYS A 268 -20.82 -20.29 -7.67
N TRP A 269 -19.67 -19.62 -7.60
CA TRP A 269 -18.98 -19.13 -8.79
C TRP A 269 -18.40 -20.30 -9.62
N ASN A 270 -17.83 -21.32 -8.95
CA ASN A 270 -17.34 -22.54 -9.54
C ASN A 270 -18.45 -23.33 -10.26
N GLU A 271 -19.59 -23.54 -9.57
CA GLU A 271 -20.75 -24.27 -10.13
C GLU A 271 -21.26 -23.65 -11.45
N LYS A 272 -21.33 -22.31 -11.53
CA LYS A 272 -21.74 -21.61 -12.76
C LYS A 272 -20.81 -21.84 -13.95
N ARG A 273 -19.59 -22.33 -13.70
CA ARG A 273 -18.55 -22.61 -14.71
C ARG A 273 -18.28 -24.09 -14.90
N SER A 274 -19.01 -24.93 -14.20
CA SER A 274 -18.77 -26.39 -14.15
C SER A 274 -17.37 -26.72 -13.62
N TYR A 275 -16.85 -25.87 -12.73
CA TYR A 275 -15.61 -26.14 -12.01
C TYR A 275 -15.87 -26.98 -10.77
N PRO A 276 -14.86 -27.70 -10.25
CA PRO A 276 -15.02 -28.51 -9.05
C PRO A 276 -15.33 -27.64 -7.81
N ILE A 277 -16.07 -28.25 -6.88
CA ILE A 277 -16.29 -27.69 -5.55
C ILE A 277 -14.97 -27.75 -4.78
N LEU A 278 -14.66 -26.66 -4.08
CA LEU A 278 -13.47 -26.53 -3.25
C LEU A 278 -13.83 -26.61 -1.77
N GLU A 279 -13.00 -27.30 -1.03
CA GLU A 279 -13.06 -27.35 0.42
C GLU A 279 -11.73 -26.90 1.01
N MET A 280 -11.77 -26.14 2.09
CA MET A 280 -10.60 -25.55 2.73
C MET A 280 -10.50 -25.97 4.18
N GLY A 281 -9.29 -26.37 4.63
CA GLY A 281 -8.95 -26.52 6.04
C GLY A 281 -8.15 -25.35 6.55
N ILE A 282 -8.36 -24.93 7.82
CA ILE A 282 -7.64 -23.80 8.44
C ILE A 282 -7.07 -24.25 9.78
N GLY A 283 -5.75 -24.06 9.95
CA GLY A 283 -5.06 -24.17 11.22
C GLY A 283 -4.63 -22.79 11.72
N ILE A 284 -4.80 -22.54 13.02
CA ILE A 284 -4.37 -21.28 13.65
C ILE A 284 -3.52 -21.61 14.87
N ASN A 285 -2.44 -20.86 15.06
CA ASN A 285 -1.60 -21.00 16.26
C ASN A 285 -1.08 -19.65 16.73
N THR A 286 -1.05 -19.44 18.03
CA THR A 286 -0.49 -18.25 18.67
C THR A 286 0.83 -18.60 19.33
N GLY A 287 1.85 -17.78 19.15
CA GLY A 287 3.13 -18.01 19.80
C GLY A 287 4.21 -17.01 19.41
N GLU A 288 5.38 -17.19 20.01
CA GLU A 288 6.53 -16.35 19.79
C GLU A 288 7.25 -16.74 18.51
N VAL A 289 7.55 -15.74 17.69
CA VAL A 289 8.24 -15.87 16.39
C VAL A 289 9.23 -14.74 16.18
N ILE A 290 10.10 -14.89 15.20
CA ILE A 290 10.86 -13.78 14.61
C ILE A 290 10.09 -13.31 13.38
N VAL A 291 9.72 -12.03 13.34
CA VAL A 291 9.04 -11.40 12.20
C VAL A 291 9.85 -10.21 11.70
N GLY A 292 9.99 -10.07 10.39
CA GLY A 292 10.77 -8.99 9.76
C GLY A 292 11.35 -9.39 8.41
N ASN A 293 12.41 -8.69 7.99
CA ASN A 293 13.06 -8.92 6.72
C ASN A 293 14.02 -10.10 6.78
N LEU A 294 13.61 -11.22 6.24
CA LEU A 294 14.33 -12.48 6.23
C LEU A 294 14.94 -12.75 4.84
N GLY A 295 16.20 -13.20 4.80
CA GLY A 295 16.85 -13.56 3.56
C GLY A 295 18.32 -13.14 3.48
N SER A 296 18.72 -12.62 2.34
CA SER A 296 20.06 -12.12 2.07
C SER A 296 20.00 -10.69 1.52
N GLU A 297 21.13 -9.99 1.48
CA GLU A 297 21.23 -8.66 0.87
C GLU A 297 20.74 -8.60 -0.59
N LYS A 298 20.84 -9.73 -1.31
CA LYS A 298 20.40 -9.83 -2.71
C LYS A 298 18.94 -10.23 -2.89
N ARG A 299 18.35 -10.88 -1.89
CA ARG A 299 16.95 -11.34 -1.93
C ARG A 299 16.38 -11.39 -0.52
N THR A 300 15.52 -10.46 -0.23
CA THR A 300 14.88 -10.29 1.06
C THR A 300 13.37 -10.38 0.87
N LYS A 301 12.68 -10.98 1.84
CA LYS A 301 11.22 -10.91 1.95
C LYS A 301 10.82 -10.59 3.39
N TYR A 302 9.74 -9.87 3.57
CA TYR A 302 9.09 -9.78 4.87
C TYR A 302 8.49 -11.15 5.19
N GLY A 303 8.76 -11.66 6.37
CA GLY A 303 8.40 -13.04 6.68
C GLY A 303 8.38 -13.31 8.18
N VAL A 304 8.02 -14.52 8.51
CA VAL A 304 7.90 -15.02 9.87
C VAL A 304 8.62 -16.36 10.01
N ALA A 305 9.36 -16.56 11.09
CA ALA A 305 10.07 -17.80 11.36
C ALA A 305 10.00 -18.17 12.86
N GLY A 306 9.83 -19.45 13.13
CA GLY A 306 9.81 -19.95 14.51
C GLY A 306 9.03 -21.26 14.66
N ALA A 307 9.13 -21.86 15.86
CA ALA A 307 8.44 -23.11 16.16
C ALA A 307 6.90 -22.97 16.09
N ALA A 308 6.37 -21.77 16.38
CA ALA A 308 4.93 -21.49 16.33
C ALA A 308 4.40 -21.55 14.88
N VAL A 309 5.20 -21.16 13.88
CA VAL A 309 4.83 -21.27 12.45
C VAL A 309 4.74 -22.75 12.03
N ASN A 310 5.75 -23.54 12.39
CA ASN A 310 5.75 -24.96 12.10
C ASN A 310 4.60 -25.70 12.80
N MET A 311 4.24 -25.27 14.01
CA MET A 311 3.09 -25.80 14.73
C MET A 311 1.78 -25.47 14.01
N CYS A 312 1.62 -24.26 13.50
CA CYS A 312 0.45 -23.87 12.72
C CYS A 312 0.23 -24.77 11.51
N GLY A 313 1.29 -25.04 10.73
CA GLY A 313 1.21 -25.96 9.59
C GLY A 313 0.87 -27.40 9.98
N ARG A 314 1.32 -27.87 11.15
CA ARG A 314 0.90 -29.18 11.67
C ARG A 314 -0.57 -29.19 12.07
N ILE A 315 -1.06 -28.14 12.72
CA ILE A 315 -2.48 -28.02 13.08
C ILE A 315 -3.34 -28.03 11.81
N GLU A 316 -2.92 -27.27 10.82
CA GLU A 316 -3.58 -27.21 9.52
C GLU A 316 -3.70 -28.62 8.89
N SER A 317 -2.62 -29.42 8.90
CA SER A 317 -2.61 -30.78 8.30
C SER A 317 -3.59 -31.77 8.95
N TYR A 318 -4.05 -31.50 10.18
CA TYR A 318 -5.10 -32.30 10.84
C TYR A 318 -6.51 -31.93 10.39
N THR A 319 -6.70 -30.80 9.72
CA THR A 319 -8.03 -30.35 9.30
C THR A 319 -8.57 -31.16 8.12
N VAL A 320 -9.87 -31.24 8.01
CA VAL A 320 -10.61 -31.59 6.80
C VAL A 320 -11.32 -30.35 6.25
N GLY A 321 -11.99 -30.51 5.11
CA GLY A 321 -12.78 -29.43 4.51
C GLY A 321 -13.77 -28.80 5.49
N GLY A 322 -13.85 -27.49 5.47
CA GLY A 322 -14.74 -26.72 6.35
C GLY A 322 -14.28 -26.55 7.81
N GLN A 323 -13.14 -27.13 8.22
CA GLN A 323 -12.69 -27.06 9.61
C GLN A 323 -11.75 -25.88 9.89
N ILE A 324 -11.89 -25.35 11.12
CA ILE A 324 -10.94 -24.43 11.75
C ILE A 324 -10.48 -25.07 13.04
N LEU A 325 -9.17 -25.36 13.17
CA LEU A 325 -8.59 -25.96 14.36
C LEU A 325 -7.64 -24.96 15.05
N ILE A 326 -7.79 -24.85 16.37
CA ILE A 326 -6.94 -24.03 17.22
C ILE A 326 -6.45 -24.83 18.45
N PRO A 327 -5.20 -24.59 18.94
CA PRO A 327 -4.70 -25.15 20.18
C PRO A 327 -5.14 -24.31 21.40
N PRO A 328 -4.97 -24.83 22.65
CA PRO A 328 -5.32 -24.12 23.88
C PRO A 328 -4.68 -22.72 23.96
N VAL A 329 -3.40 -22.59 23.59
CA VAL A 329 -2.69 -21.30 23.64
C VAL A 329 -3.38 -20.21 22.80
N THR A 330 -3.98 -20.57 21.68
CA THR A 330 -4.76 -19.62 20.85
C THR A 330 -6.14 -19.37 21.48
N LYS A 331 -6.80 -20.43 21.98
CA LYS A 331 -8.11 -20.33 22.63
C LYS A 331 -8.05 -19.42 23.86
N ASP A 332 -7.01 -19.57 24.70
CA ASP A 332 -6.81 -18.77 25.91
C ASP A 332 -6.47 -17.31 25.65
N ALA A 333 -5.95 -16.99 24.46
CA ALA A 333 -5.68 -15.62 24.03
C ALA A 333 -6.93 -14.87 23.53
N ILE A 334 -8.07 -15.55 23.38
CA ILE A 334 -9.33 -14.99 22.90
C ILE A 334 -10.25 -14.72 24.09
N LYS A 335 -10.79 -13.50 24.14
CA LYS A 335 -11.71 -13.07 25.22
C LYS A 335 -13.16 -13.30 24.89
N GLU A 336 -13.48 -13.34 23.60
CA GLU A 336 -14.82 -13.55 23.08
C GLU A 336 -15.28 -14.99 23.26
N GLU A 337 -16.58 -15.18 23.36
CA GLU A 337 -17.17 -16.52 23.45
C GLU A 337 -16.99 -17.26 22.10
N LEU A 338 -16.37 -18.43 22.16
CA LEU A 338 -16.17 -19.30 21.02
C LEU A 338 -17.17 -20.46 21.03
N GLU A 339 -17.80 -20.71 19.89
CA GLU A 339 -18.55 -21.93 19.67
C GLU A 339 -17.59 -23.03 19.25
N VAL A 340 -17.40 -24.01 20.13
CA VAL A 340 -16.55 -25.19 19.91
C VAL A 340 -17.43 -26.38 19.62
N SER A 341 -17.36 -26.92 18.41
CA SER A 341 -18.18 -28.10 18.04
C SER A 341 -17.56 -29.41 18.50
N ARG A 342 -16.23 -29.48 18.59
CA ARG A 342 -15.50 -30.69 18.96
C ARG A 342 -14.10 -30.35 19.48
N GLU A 343 -13.58 -31.24 20.33
CA GLU A 343 -12.17 -31.28 20.73
C GLU A 343 -11.51 -32.57 20.23
N LEU A 344 -10.29 -32.46 19.74
CA LEU A 344 -9.50 -33.53 19.14
C LEU A 344 -8.16 -33.62 19.84
N THR A 345 -7.80 -34.79 20.32
CA THR A 345 -6.45 -35.05 20.83
C THR A 345 -5.60 -35.62 19.68
N VAL A 346 -4.49 -34.95 19.39
CA VAL A 346 -3.57 -35.34 18.31
C VAL A 346 -2.14 -35.49 18.83
N TYR A 347 -1.31 -36.27 18.12
CA TYR A 347 0.09 -36.52 18.44
C TYR A 347 0.99 -36.01 17.33
N PRO A 348 1.39 -34.72 17.34
CA PRO A 348 2.16 -34.14 16.24
C PRO A 348 3.58 -34.74 16.16
N LYS A 349 4.02 -35.15 14.98
CA LYS A 349 5.39 -35.66 14.75
C LYS A 349 6.44 -34.67 15.30
N GLY A 350 7.40 -35.16 16.12
CA GLY A 350 8.48 -34.36 16.67
C GLY A 350 8.11 -33.47 17.86
N ILE A 351 6.95 -33.65 18.44
CA ILE A 351 6.55 -33.06 19.72
C ILE A 351 6.32 -34.17 20.74
N LYS A 352 6.87 -34.00 21.93
CA LYS A 352 6.62 -34.95 23.03
C LYS A 352 5.28 -34.60 23.69
N GLY A 353 4.32 -35.50 23.60
CA GLY A 353 3.02 -35.38 24.25
C GLY A 353 1.86 -35.19 23.29
N GLU A 354 0.68 -35.15 23.87
CA GLU A 354 -0.58 -34.93 23.18
C GLU A 354 -0.85 -33.42 23.04
N LEU A 355 -1.56 -33.05 21.95
CA LEU A 355 -2.04 -31.70 21.72
C LEU A 355 -3.57 -31.74 21.59
N LEU A 356 -4.26 -31.02 22.44
CA LEU A 356 -5.71 -30.85 22.35
C LEU A 356 -6.01 -29.73 21.33
N LEU A 357 -6.81 -30.01 20.33
CA LEU A 357 -7.24 -29.04 19.33
C LEU A 357 -8.76 -28.82 19.45
N SER A 358 -9.18 -27.57 19.47
CA SER A 358 -10.60 -27.20 19.45
C SER A 358 -11.02 -26.86 18.02
N GLN A 359 -12.11 -27.47 17.54
CA GLN A 359 -12.75 -27.12 16.26
C GLN A 359 -13.72 -25.97 16.50
N ILE A 360 -13.46 -24.83 15.85
CA ILE A 360 -14.25 -23.62 15.96
C ILE A 360 -15.31 -23.57 14.87
N THR A 361 -16.57 -23.30 15.26
CA THR A 361 -17.70 -23.10 14.36
C THR A 361 -18.34 -21.72 14.48
N GLY A 362 -17.99 -20.98 15.53
CA GLY A 362 -18.53 -19.64 15.68
C GLY A 362 -17.79 -18.81 16.73
N MET A 363 -18.09 -17.53 16.69
CA MET A 363 -17.62 -16.52 17.63
C MET A 363 -18.77 -15.56 17.97
N GLY A 364 -19.00 -15.34 19.26
CA GLY A 364 -20.02 -14.44 19.77
C GLY A 364 -19.72 -12.97 19.53
N LYS A 365 -20.44 -12.11 20.24
CA LYS A 365 -20.30 -10.65 20.14
C LYS A 365 -18.86 -10.20 20.46
N PRO A 366 -18.34 -9.15 19.80
CA PRO A 366 -19.03 -8.25 18.86
C PRO A 366 -19.11 -8.76 17.42
N TYR A 367 -18.47 -9.89 17.09
CA TYR A 367 -18.34 -10.39 15.72
C TYR A 367 -19.59 -11.11 15.21
N ASP A 368 -20.24 -11.90 16.06
CA ASP A 368 -21.49 -12.65 15.78
C ASP A 368 -21.39 -13.47 14.47
N LEU A 369 -20.32 -14.24 14.35
CA LEU A 369 -19.95 -15.03 13.18
C LEU A 369 -20.14 -16.53 13.46
N TYR A 370 -20.85 -17.22 12.56
CA TYR A 370 -21.10 -18.66 12.68
C TYR A 370 -21.01 -19.35 11.33
N ILE A 371 -20.39 -20.52 11.32
CA ILE A 371 -20.35 -21.44 10.18
C ILE A 371 -21.52 -22.40 10.35
N ARG A 372 -22.48 -22.32 9.44
CA ARG A 372 -23.62 -23.27 9.41
C ARG A 372 -23.27 -24.37 8.40
N HIS A 373 -22.71 -25.46 8.88
CA HIS A 373 -22.58 -26.64 8.03
C HIS A 373 -23.97 -27.17 7.73
N LYS A 374 -24.33 -27.33 6.45
CA LYS A 374 -25.44 -28.20 6.05
C LYS A 374 -24.99 -29.62 6.34
N SER A 375 -25.34 -30.18 7.49
CA SER A 375 -25.17 -31.62 7.71
C SER A 375 -26.05 -32.33 6.69
N ARG A 376 -25.45 -32.94 5.67
CA ARG A 376 -26.16 -33.90 4.85
C ARG A 376 -26.20 -35.19 5.64
N ASP A 377 -27.42 -35.65 5.93
CA ASP A 377 -27.63 -36.88 6.70
C ASP A 377 -27.02 -38.08 5.94
N LEU A 378 -26.30 -38.90 6.69
CA LEU A 378 -25.83 -40.17 6.18
C LEU A 378 -27.04 -41.06 5.90
N VAL A 379 -27.12 -41.56 4.68
CA VAL A 379 -28.18 -42.47 4.26
C VAL A 379 -27.68 -43.91 4.51
N PRO A 380 -28.34 -44.66 5.42
CA PRO A 380 -28.01 -46.05 5.61
C PRO A 380 -28.25 -46.84 4.33
N LEU A 381 -27.36 -47.78 4.03
CA LEU A 381 -27.47 -48.67 2.90
C LEU A 381 -28.20 -49.96 3.30
N GLU A 382 -29.05 -50.52 2.43
CA GLU A 382 -29.73 -51.80 2.69
C GLU A 382 -28.73 -52.96 2.83
N LYS A 383 -27.63 -52.89 2.09
CA LYS A 383 -26.52 -53.85 2.18
C LYS A 383 -25.19 -53.08 2.19
N PRO A 384 -24.23 -53.49 3.02
CA PRO A 384 -22.90 -52.94 2.99
C PRO A 384 -22.24 -53.08 1.61
N ILE A 385 -21.66 -51.99 1.08
CA ILE A 385 -20.87 -52.04 -0.15
C ILE A 385 -19.47 -52.57 0.19
N PRO A 386 -19.06 -53.73 -0.30
CA PRO A 386 -17.73 -54.24 0.00
C PRO A 386 -16.66 -53.44 -0.68
N ILE A 387 -15.63 -53.02 0.08
CA ILE A 387 -14.51 -52.24 -0.42
C ILE A 387 -13.17 -52.83 0.01
N CYS A 388 -12.13 -52.50 -0.80
CA CYS A 388 -10.74 -52.68 -0.44
C CYS A 388 -10.15 -51.29 -0.14
N PHE A 389 -9.31 -51.17 0.86
CA PHE A 389 -8.64 -49.93 1.19
C PHE A 389 -7.19 -50.15 1.60
N TYR A 390 -6.40 -49.07 1.48
CA TYR A 390 -5.00 -48.99 1.91
C TYR A 390 -4.88 -47.92 2.97
N ARG A 391 -4.06 -48.14 3.99
CA ARG A 391 -3.66 -47.09 4.90
C ARG A 391 -2.56 -46.23 4.28
N LEU A 392 -2.55 -44.94 4.57
CA LEU A 392 -1.58 -44.02 4.03
C LEU A 392 -0.71 -43.41 5.15
N GLU A 393 0.59 -43.32 4.90
CA GLU A 393 1.50 -42.50 5.68
C GLU A 393 1.96 -41.31 4.82
N GLY A 394 1.39 -40.12 5.10
CA GLY A 394 1.49 -39.00 4.20
C GLY A 394 0.79 -39.29 2.86
N LYS A 395 1.56 -39.29 1.76
CA LYS A 395 1.06 -39.64 0.41
C LYS A 395 1.38 -41.06 -0.02
N HIS A 396 2.01 -41.92 0.82
CA HIS A 396 2.48 -43.23 0.48
C HIS A 396 1.58 -44.33 1.07
N LYS A 397 1.24 -45.34 0.25
CA LYS A 397 0.51 -46.51 0.71
C LYS A 397 1.41 -47.33 1.66
N ILE A 398 0.89 -47.64 2.84
CA ILE A 398 1.53 -48.61 3.72
C ILE A 398 1.29 -49.99 3.15
N PRO A 399 2.28 -50.92 3.14
CA PRO A 399 2.10 -52.27 2.65
C PRO A 399 0.96 -52.98 3.40
N GLY A 400 0.03 -53.55 2.64
CA GLY A 400 -1.14 -54.27 3.12
C GLY A 400 -2.43 -53.71 2.51
N MET A 401 -3.28 -54.60 2.04
CA MET A 401 -4.63 -54.26 1.58
C MET A 401 -5.61 -54.76 2.64
N PHE A 402 -6.52 -53.88 3.03
CA PHE A 402 -7.52 -54.15 4.06
C PHE A 402 -8.91 -54.18 3.42
N PHE A 403 -9.87 -54.83 4.11
CA PHE A 403 -11.21 -55.04 3.62
C PHE A 403 -12.24 -54.43 4.61
N GLY A 404 -13.37 -54.03 4.07
CA GLY A 404 -14.48 -53.52 4.85
C GLY A 404 -15.73 -53.32 4.01
N GLY A 405 -16.76 -52.76 4.61
CA GLY A 405 -18.00 -52.43 3.92
C GLY A 405 -18.49 -51.03 4.26
N ILE A 406 -18.88 -50.26 3.26
CA ILE A 406 -19.56 -49.00 3.49
C ILE A 406 -21.00 -49.27 3.90
N VAL A 407 -21.41 -48.86 5.08
CA VAL A 407 -22.74 -49.09 5.66
C VAL A 407 -23.67 -47.89 5.56
N SER A 408 -23.13 -46.71 5.44
CA SER A 408 -23.89 -45.47 5.22
C SER A 408 -23.09 -44.51 4.36
N VAL A 409 -23.75 -43.70 3.54
CA VAL A 409 -23.09 -42.77 2.62
C VAL A 409 -23.84 -41.44 2.53
N ALA A 410 -23.11 -40.36 2.40
CA ALA A 410 -23.54 -39.03 1.98
C ALA A 410 -22.68 -38.60 0.80
N ASP A 411 -22.82 -37.36 0.31
CA ASP A 411 -22.04 -36.91 -0.85
C ASP A 411 -20.52 -36.88 -0.57
N GLU A 412 -20.13 -36.57 0.66
CA GLU A 412 -18.71 -36.37 1.04
C GLU A 412 -18.31 -37.21 2.27
N ARG A 413 -19.19 -38.11 2.75
CA ARG A 413 -18.98 -38.91 3.95
C ARG A 413 -19.47 -40.33 3.76
N ALA A 414 -18.85 -41.23 4.49
CA ALA A 414 -19.33 -42.59 4.58
C ALA A 414 -19.03 -43.16 5.97
N VAL A 415 -19.72 -44.23 6.34
CA VAL A 415 -19.37 -45.08 7.49
C VAL A 415 -18.78 -46.36 6.97
N LEU A 416 -17.56 -46.69 7.38
CA LEU A 416 -16.82 -47.89 7.07
C LEU A 416 -16.88 -48.86 8.24
N ALA A 417 -17.55 -49.97 8.07
CA ALA A 417 -17.46 -51.13 8.94
C ALA A 417 -16.27 -52.02 8.54
N THR A 418 -15.34 -52.26 9.44
CA THR A 418 -14.15 -53.11 9.22
C THR A 418 -13.64 -53.63 10.55
N ASP A 419 -13.02 -54.83 10.50
CA ASP A 419 -12.30 -55.42 11.62
C ASP A 419 -10.88 -54.84 11.79
N THR A 420 -10.44 -54.01 10.86
CA THR A 420 -9.14 -53.34 10.92
C THR A 420 -9.22 -52.17 11.90
N GLU A 421 -8.36 -52.18 12.88
CA GLU A 421 -8.25 -51.03 13.81
C GLU A 421 -7.69 -49.81 13.11
N LEU A 422 -8.51 -48.74 13.01
CA LEU A 422 -8.14 -47.44 12.49
C LEU A 422 -8.15 -46.42 13.62
N GLN A 423 -7.31 -45.44 13.48
CA GLN A 423 -7.30 -44.30 14.42
C GLN A 423 -7.99 -43.09 13.80
N VAL A 424 -8.60 -42.24 14.64
CA VAL A 424 -9.10 -40.94 14.20
C VAL A 424 -7.95 -40.18 13.58
N LEU A 425 -8.18 -39.56 12.43
CA LEU A 425 -7.23 -38.83 11.57
C LEU A 425 -6.34 -39.75 10.70
N ASP A 426 -6.48 -41.05 10.74
CA ASP A 426 -5.86 -41.90 9.74
C ASP A 426 -6.34 -41.54 8.32
N ASN A 427 -5.39 -41.51 7.39
CA ASN A 427 -5.72 -41.37 5.97
C ASN A 427 -5.78 -42.75 5.34
N ILE A 428 -6.84 -42.99 4.58
CA ILE A 428 -7.03 -44.24 3.83
C ILE A 428 -7.37 -43.92 2.37
N GLN A 429 -7.05 -44.87 1.50
CA GLN A 429 -7.41 -44.83 0.09
C GLN A 429 -8.30 -46.03 -0.23
N ILE A 430 -9.46 -45.74 -0.80
CA ILE A 430 -10.45 -46.75 -1.22
C ILE A 430 -10.45 -46.82 -2.75
N GLU A 431 -10.57 -48.02 -3.32
CA GLU A 431 -10.78 -48.19 -4.75
C GLU A 431 -12.29 -48.08 -5.06
N ALA A 432 -12.72 -46.90 -5.53
CA ALA A 432 -14.13 -46.59 -5.75
C ALA A 432 -14.34 -45.83 -7.07
N GLY A 433 -14.23 -46.54 -8.21
CA GLY A 433 -14.25 -45.93 -9.54
C GLY A 433 -12.98 -45.10 -9.83
N GLY A 434 -11.92 -45.38 -9.10
CA GLY A 434 -10.63 -44.70 -9.01
C GLY A 434 -10.19 -44.58 -7.56
N ASP A 435 -9.14 -43.78 -7.32
CA ASP A 435 -8.57 -43.59 -5.98
C ASP A 435 -9.40 -42.58 -5.19
N LEU A 436 -10.25 -43.05 -4.27
CA LEU A 436 -10.99 -42.25 -3.33
C LEU A 436 -10.16 -42.10 -2.04
N TYR A 437 -9.74 -40.88 -1.75
CA TYR A 437 -8.99 -40.58 -0.51
C TYR A 437 -9.94 -40.17 0.60
N CYS A 438 -9.74 -40.74 1.78
CA CYS A 438 -10.59 -40.47 2.95
C CYS A 438 -9.75 -40.24 4.20
N LYS A 439 -10.28 -39.45 5.11
CA LYS A 439 -9.76 -39.27 6.48
C LYS A 439 -10.77 -39.84 7.48
N VAL A 440 -10.31 -40.59 8.44
CA VAL A 440 -11.13 -41.09 9.55
C VAL A 440 -11.45 -39.94 10.48
N LEU A 441 -12.74 -39.63 10.63
CA LEU A 441 -13.18 -38.53 11.52
C LEU A 441 -13.54 -39.03 12.91
N ASP A 442 -14.14 -40.19 13.02
CA ASP A 442 -14.73 -40.66 14.26
C ASP A 442 -14.79 -42.18 14.27
N ASP A 443 -14.73 -42.74 15.48
CA ASP A 443 -14.99 -44.15 15.75
C ASP A 443 -16.39 -44.26 16.36
N ARG A 444 -17.30 -44.94 15.66
CA ARG A 444 -18.71 -45.07 15.99
C ARG A 444 -19.08 -46.55 16.24
N PRO A 445 -20.19 -46.80 16.92
CA PRO A 445 -20.66 -48.18 17.14
C PRO A 445 -20.94 -48.92 15.82
N ASP A 446 -21.27 -48.23 14.75
CA ASP A 446 -21.57 -48.80 13.39
C ASP A 446 -20.36 -48.78 12.45
N GLY A 447 -19.20 -48.30 12.89
CA GLY A 447 -17.94 -48.24 12.12
C GLY A 447 -17.28 -46.87 12.14
N TYR A 448 -16.26 -46.74 11.32
CA TYR A 448 -15.48 -45.48 11.24
C TYR A 448 -16.17 -44.47 10.33
N LEU A 449 -16.42 -43.27 10.84
CA LEU A 449 -16.88 -42.17 10.00
C LEU A 449 -15.72 -41.63 9.16
N LEU A 450 -15.91 -41.68 7.85
CA LEU A 450 -14.95 -41.17 6.87
C LEU A 450 -15.42 -39.83 6.28
N GLN A 451 -14.49 -38.90 6.10
CA GLN A 451 -14.63 -37.72 5.21
C GLN A 451 -13.85 -37.99 3.94
N PHE A 452 -14.46 -37.82 2.77
CA PHE A 452 -13.77 -37.89 1.51
C PHE A 452 -12.92 -36.63 1.34
N THR A 453 -11.64 -36.79 1.05
CA THR A 453 -10.68 -35.67 0.89
C THR A 453 -10.27 -35.47 -0.57
N ALA A 454 -10.45 -36.49 -1.42
CA ALA A 454 -10.38 -36.38 -2.87
C ALA A 454 -11.26 -37.47 -3.52
N ILE A 455 -12.18 -37.02 -4.36
CA ILE A 455 -13.19 -37.89 -5.01
C ILE A 455 -12.77 -38.11 -6.47
N PRO A 456 -12.61 -39.37 -6.92
CA PRO A 456 -12.29 -39.69 -8.31
C PRO A 456 -13.45 -39.43 -9.25
N ALA A 457 -13.18 -39.12 -10.52
CA ALA A 457 -14.21 -38.86 -11.53
C ALA A 457 -15.22 -40.00 -11.74
N GLY A 458 -14.82 -41.26 -11.53
CA GLY A 458 -15.68 -42.43 -11.64
C GLY A 458 -16.51 -42.75 -10.39
N PHE A 459 -16.44 -41.91 -9.34
CA PHE A 459 -17.08 -42.19 -8.05
C PHE A 459 -18.60 -42.25 -8.13
N GLU A 460 -19.25 -41.34 -8.83
CA GLU A 460 -20.71 -41.31 -8.97
C GLU A 460 -21.23 -42.50 -9.74
N GLU A 461 -20.54 -42.94 -10.80
CA GLU A 461 -20.87 -44.18 -11.52
C GLU A 461 -20.67 -45.44 -10.65
N TRP A 462 -19.60 -45.46 -9.88
CA TRP A 462 -19.34 -46.52 -8.91
C TRP A 462 -20.42 -46.57 -7.84
N LYS A 463 -20.75 -45.40 -7.22
CA LYS A 463 -21.78 -45.26 -6.21
C LYS A 463 -23.15 -45.69 -6.74
N ALA A 464 -23.53 -45.29 -7.95
CA ALA A 464 -24.79 -45.68 -8.59
C ALA A 464 -24.90 -47.16 -8.84
N LYS A 465 -23.79 -47.82 -9.21
CA LYS A 465 -23.75 -49.30 -9.44
C LYS A 465 -23.82 -50.12 -8.15
N MET A 466 -23.46 -49.51 -6.99
CA MET A 466 -23.37 -50.21 -5.73
C MET A 466 -24.58 -49.99 -4.81
N ILE A 467 -25.38 -48.96 -5.06
CA ILE A 467 -26.58 -48.60 -4.28
C ILE A 467 -27.85 -49.27 -4.88
N ILE A 468 -27.73 -49.94 -6.04
CA ILE A 468 -28.79 -50.77 -6.60
C ILE A 468 -28.63 -52.19 -5.96
#